data_6eab093fa88d07ece0627270f2e0cac6
#
_entry.id   6eab093fa88d07ece0627270f2e0cac6
#
_cell.length_a   1.000
_cell.length_b   1.000
_cell.length_c   1.000
_cell.angle_alpha   90.00
_cell.angle_beta   90.00
_cell.angle_gamma   90.00
#
_symmetry.space_group_name_H-M   'P 1'
#
loop_
_entity.id
_entity.type
_entity.pdbx_description
1 polymer ?
#
loop_
_entity_poly.entity_id
_entity_poly.type
_entity_poly.pdbx_seq_one_letter_code
_entity_poly.pdbx_strand_id
1 'polypeptide(L)'
;MTAGAMWNFVPLLLGLFAAQPATVGQSVTRLIIQDEVILRVPVQPHPLFPDIEWIEKKGPKCIPAAAIQRALLSGSEQVDFVMANRVRIRAQFDEDCPALDFYGGFYLQPQDERLCAHRDAVHSRIGGSCTIERFKQLVPRFRR
;
A
#
# COMPACT_ATOMS: atom_id res chain seq x y z
N MET A 1 13.29 46.23 -75.98
CA MET A 1 12.08 46.93 -75.65
C MET A 1 11.17 45.91 -74.97
N THR A 2 10.56 46.21 -73.87
CA THR A 2 9.66 45.46 -73.03
C THR A 2 10.29 44.47 -72.05
N ALA A 3 10.48 44.97 -70.85
CA ALA A 3 10.85 44.24 -69.65
C ALA A 3 9.71 43.33 -69.14
N GLY A 4 9.94 42.06 -69.03
CA GLY A 4 9.03 41.10 -68.36
C GLY A 4 9.44 40.91 -66.89
N ALA A 5 8.61 41.45 -65.99
CA ALA A 5 8.80 41.23 -64.58
C ALA A 5 8.34 39.81 -64.16
N MET A 6 9.30 38.99 -63.76
CA MET A 6 9.01 37.69 -63.14
C MET A 6 8.67 37.89 -61.65
N TRP A 7 7.43 37.66 -61.31
CA TRP A 7 6.94 37.69 -59.96
C TRP A 7 7.09 36.33 -59.32
N ASN A 8 8.07 36.21 -58.44
CA ASN A 8 8.28 35.01 -57.66
C ASN A 8 7.28 34.97 -56.49
N PHE A 9 6.26 34.13 -56.59
CA PHE A 9 5.43 33.75 -55.51
C PHE A 9 6.14 32.67 -54.67
N VAL A 10 6.66 33.05 -53.50
CA VAL A 10 7.12 32.08 -52.49
C VAL A 10 5.89 31.76 -51.63
N PRO A 11 5.41 30.51 -51.64
CA PRO A 11 4.38 30.10 -50.69
C PRO A 11 4.99 29.99 -49.30
N LEU A 12 4.55 30.86 -48.38
CA LEU A 12 4.85 30.82 -46.96
C LEU A 12 4.10 29.62 -46.34
N LEU A 13 4.76 28.47 -46.25
CA LEU A 13 4.24 27.32 -45.47
C LEU A 13 4.35 27.62 -43.98
N LEU A 14 3.30 28.22 -43.42
CA LEU A 14 3.10 28.24 -41.98
C LEU A 14 2.78 26.81 -41.51
N GLY A 15 3.80 26.11 -41.04
CA GLY A 15 3.63 24.86 -40.30
C GLY A 15 2.96 25.13 -38.96
N LEU A 16 1.68 24.79 -38.85
CA LEU A 16 1.01 24.69 -37.58
C LEU A 16 1.61 23.49 -36.83
N PHE A 17 2.51 23.77 -35.92
CA PHE A 17 2.90 22.78 -34.88
C PHE A 17 1.72 22.62 -33.93
N ALA A 18 0.86 21.67 -34.21
CA ALA A 18 -0.11 21.19 -33.22
C ALA A 18 0.65 20.54 -32.10
N ALA A 19 0.80 21.23 -30.98
CA ALA A 19 1.28 20.64 -29.72
C ALA A 19 0.24 19.61 -29.28
N GLN A 20 0.56 18.34 -29.43
CA GLN A 20 -0.23 17.26 -28.87
C GLN A 20 -0.02 17.25 -27.34
N PRO A 21 -1.08 17.27 -26.53
CA PRO A 21 -0.93 17.07 -25.12
C PRO A 21 -0.40 15.64 -24.90
N ALA A 22 0.77 15.53 -24.30
CA ALA A 22 1.30 14.25 -23.86
C ALA A 22 0.35 13.73 -22.77
N THR A 23 -0.51 12.80 -23.15
CA THR A 23 -1.22 11.97 -22.16
C THR A 23 -0.17 11.17 -21.42
N VAL A 24 0.13 11.58 -20.19
CA VAL A 24 0.91 10.77 -19.25
C VAL A 24 0.05 9.55 -18.95
N GLY A 25 0.21 8.53 -19.79
CA GLY A 25 -0.35 7.21 -19.54
C GLY A 25 0.32 6.66 -18.28
N GLN A 26 -0.42 6.64 -17.18
CA GLN A 26 -0.01 5.87 -16.02
C GLN A 26 0.01 4.39 -16.44
N SER A 27 1.18 3.91 -16.81
CA SER A 27 1.38 2.48 -17.02
C SER A 27 1.36 1.80 -15.66
N VAL A 28 0.20 1.23 -15.32
CA VAL A 28 0.13 0.29 -14.21
C VAL A 28 0.85 -0.97 -14.66
N THR A 29 2.13 -1.06 -14.36
CA THR A 29 2.90 -2.28 -14.59
C THR A 29 2.41 -3.33 -13.60
N ARG A 30 1.49 -4.17 -14.03
CA ARG A 30 1.14 -5.39 -13.32
C ARG A 30 2.30 -6.37 -13.48
N LEU A 31 3.15 -6.41 -12.48
CA LEU A 31 4.15 -7.46 -12.40
C LEU A 31 3.43 -8.73 -11.91
N ILE A 32 2.99 -9.57 -12.83
CA ILE A 32 2.50 -10.91 -12.51
C ILE A 32 3.73 -11.80 -12.41
N ILE A 33 4.27 -11.93 -11.22
CA ILE A 33 5.22 -13.00 -10.92
C ILE A 33 4.35 -14.22 -10.58
N GLN A 34 4.58 -15.30 -11.30
CA GLN A 34 3.83 -16.55 -11.21
C GLN A 34 3.53 -16.94 -9.76
N ASP A 35 2.23 -17.11 -9.48
CA ASP A 35 1.65 -17.69 -8.26
C ASP A 35 1.89 -17.00 -6.91
N GLU A 36 2.45 -15.78 -6.87
CA GLU A 36 2.65 -15.07 -5.62
C GLU A 36 1.76 -13.82 -5.55
N VAL A 37 0.70 -13.90 -4.75
CA VAL A 37 -0.19 -12.77 -4.49
C VAL A 37 0.46 -11.85 -3.47
N ILE A 38 1.07 -10.76 -3.92
CA ILE A 38 1.58 -9.72 -3.02
C ILE A 38 0.45 -8.76 -2.67
N LEU A 39 -0.03 -8.85 -1.44
CA LEU A 39 -1.01 -7.92 -0.90
C LEU A 39 -0.28 -6.68 -0.32
N ARG A 40 -0.40 -5.55 -1.00
CA ARG A 40 0.08 -4.27 -0.46
C ARG A 40 -1.01 -3.64 0.39
N VAL A 41 -0.76 -3.56 1.68
CA VAL A 41 -1.68 -2.92 2.64
C VAL A 41 -1.22 -1.48 2.86
N PRO A 42 -2.07 -0.46 2.58
CA PRO A 42 -1.72 0.92 2.90
C PRO A 42 -1.62 1.09 4.42
N VAL A 43 -0.51 1.65 4.86
CA VAL A 43 -0.26 1.95 6.27
C VAL A 43 -0.64 3.40 6.54
N GLN A 44 -1.49 3.61 7.52
CA GLN A 44 -1.82 4.94 8.02
C GLN A 44 -1.12 5.18 9.37
N PRO A 45 -0.56 6.38 9.60
CA PRO A 45 -0.06 6.73 10.91
C PRO A 45 -1.18 6.63 11.96
N HIS A 46 -0.80 6.29 13.18
CA HIS A 46 -1.75 6.11 14.27
C HIS A 46 -2.54 7.41 14.50
N PRO A 47 -3.88 7.43 14.31
CA PRO A 47 -4.65 8.62 14.61
C PRO A 47 -4.61 8.89 16.11
N LEU A 48 -4.25 10.09 16.48
CA LEU A 48 -4.30 10.58 17.87
C LEU A 48 -5.78 10.82 18.26
N PHE A 49 -6.52 9.75 18.57
CA PHE A 49 -7.83 9.86 19.19
C PHE A 49 -7.67 9.67 20.69
N PRO A 50 -7.78 10.74 21.49
CA PRO A 50 -7.44 10.70 22.91
C PRO A 50 -8.39 9.91 23.78
N ASP A 51 -9.58 9.52 23.29
CA ASP A 51 -10.67 9.02 24.13
C ASP A 51 -11.02 7.54 23.94
N ILE A 52 -10.31 6.82 23.09
CA ILE A 52 -10.55 5.39 22.85
C ILE A 52 -9.39 4.57 23.38
N GLU A 53 -9.65 3.79 24.41
CA GLU A 53 -8.74 2.78 24.91
C GLU A 53 -9.03 1.44 24.20
N TRP A 54 -8.00 0.82 23.61
CA TRP A 54 -8.13 -0.47 22.95
C TRP A 54 -7.76 -1.60 23.91
N ILE A 55 -8.73 -2.46 24.20
CA ILE A 55 -8.52 -3.63 25.06
C ILE A 55 -8.19 -4.83 24.21
N GLU A 56 -7.09 -5.48 24.53
CA GLU A 56 -6.67 -6.71 23.87
C GLU A 56 -7.42 -7.92 24.43
N LYS A 57 -8.04 -8.67 23.53
CA LYS A 57 -8.63 -9.98 23.80
C LYS A 57 -7.92 -11.06 22.99
N LYS A 58 -8.13 -12.30 23.33
CA LYS A 58 -7.62 -13.44 22.55
C LYS A 58 -8.12 -13.32 21.11
N GLY A 59 -7.19 -13.36 20.15
CA GLY A 59 -7.47 -13.34 18.72
C GLY A 59 -7.52 -14.73 18.08
N PRO A 60 -7.89 -14.80 16.79
CA PRO A 60 -7.85 -16.03 16.03
C PRO A 60 -6.39 -16.47 15.75
N LYS A 61 -6.19 -17.72 15.35
CA LYS A 61 -4.87 -18.19 14.88
C LYS A 61 -4.55 -17.72 13.47
N CYS A 62 -5.57 -17.59 12.62
CA CYS A 62 -5.47 -17.12 11.24
C CYS A 62 -6.56 -16.11 10.93
N ILE A 63 -6.26 -15.16 10.04
CA ILE A 63 -7.21 -14.19 9.51
C ILE A 63 -7.27 -14.29 7.98
N PRO A 64 -8.42 -14.05 7.34
CA PRO A 64 -8.51 -14.02 5.89
C PRO A 64 -7.76 -12.79 5.34
N ALA A 65 -6.76 -13.01 4.49
CA ALA A 65 -5.94 -11.93 3.94
C ALA A 65 -6.76 -10.95 3.09
N ALA A 66 -7.71 -11.45 2.32
CA ALA A 66 -8.59 -10.63 1.48
C ALA A 66 -9.53 -9.71 2.26
N ALA A 67 -9.79 -10.01 3.55
CA ALA A 67 -10.62 -9.18 4.41
C ALA A 67 -9.86 -8.02 5.07
N ILE A 68 -8.56 -7.93 4.91
CA ILE A 68 -7.74 -6.83 5.43
C ILE A 68 -7.96 -5.59 4.55
N GLN A 69 -8.56 -4.54 5.09
CA GLN A 69 -8.79 -3.29 4.38
C GLN A 69 -7.63 -2.31 4.51
N ARG A 70 -7.04 -2.23 5.71
CA ARG A 70 -5.91 -1.35 6.00
C ARG A 70 -5.12 -1.87 7.20
N ALA A 71 -3.92 -1.36 7.35
CA ALA A 71 -3.08 -1.59 8.50
C ALA A 71 -2.66 -0.27 9.13
N LEU A 72 -2.48 -0.30 10.45
CA LEU A 72 -2.00 0.80 11.26
C LEU A 72 -0.75 0.33 11.99
N LEU A 73 0.36 1.03 11.82
CA LEU A 73 1.55 0.77 12.60
C LEU A 73 1.31 1.24 14.04
N SER A 74 1.51 0.35 14.99
CA SER A 74 1.33 0.61 16.42
C SER A 74 2.62 0.45 17.22
N GLY A 75 3.75 0.68 16.56
CA GLY A 75 5.09 0.53 17.11
C GLY A 75 5.94 -0.46 16.32
N SER A 76 7.13 -0.79 16.83
CA SER A 76 8.07 -1.72 16.20
C SER A 76 7.69 -3.20 16.37
N GLU A 77 6.86 -3.51 17.35
CA GLU A 77 6.53 -4.91 17.72
C GLU A 77 5.16 -5.37 17.23
N GLN A 78 4.37 -4.48 16.59
CA GLN A 78 2.98 -4.81 16.31
C GLN A 78 2.38 -3.98 15.17
N VAL A 79 1.44 -4.59 14.47
CA VAL A 79 0.63 -3.97 13.43
C VAL A 79 -0.84 -4.27 13.68
N ASP A 80 -1.69 -3.25 13.60
CA ASP A 80 -3.13 -3.40 13.72
C ASP A 80 -3.78 -3.50 12.34
N PHE A 81 -4.42 -4.60 12.04
CA PHE A 81 -5.22 -4.79 10.83
C PHE A 81 -6.67 -4.40 11.07
N VAL A 82 -7.20 -3.54 10.21
CA VAL A 82 -8.63 -3.24 10.17
C VAL A 82 -9.28 -4.12 9.11
N MET A 83 -10.17 -4.99 9.55
CA MET A 83 -10.87 -5.94 8.71
C MET A 83 -12.10 -5.31 8.03
N ALA A 84 -12.62 -5.94 6.97
CA ALA A 84 -13.80 -5.49 6.25
C ALA A 84 -15.05 -5.33 7.14
N ASN A 85 -15.19 -6.15 8.17
CA ASN A 85 -16.25 -6.07 9.18
C ASN A 85 -15.97 -5.03 10.29
N ARG A 86 -14.97 -4.16 10.12
CA ARG A 86 -14.51 -3.15 11.08
C ARG A 86 -13.89 -3.70 12.37
N VAL A 87 -13.71 -5.00 12.48
CA VAL A 87 -12.95 -5.59 13.58
C VAL A 87 -11.48 -5.20 13.42
N ARG A 88 -10.84 -4.83 14.52
CA ARG A 88 -9.40 -4.54 14.56
C ARG A 88 -8.67 -5.73 15.17
N ILE A 89 -7.67 -6.23 14.46
CA ILE A 89 -6.84 -7.35 14.89
C ILE A 89 -5.40 -6.90 14.92
N ARG A 90 -4.76 -7.03 16.06
CA ARG A 90 -3.36 -6.75 16.28
C ARG A 90 -2.52 -7.99 15.99
N ALA A 91 -1.58 -7.88 15.10
CA ALA A 91 -0.52 -8.85 14.92
C ALA A 91 0.67 -8.43 15.79
N GLN A 92 1.08 -9.29 16.70
CA GLN A 92 2.28 -9.13 17.51
C GLN A 92 3.39 -9.96 16.90
N PHE A 93 4.59 -9.39 16.84
CA PHE A 93 5.78 -10.07 16.34
C PHE A 93 6.54 -10.75 17.47
N ASP A 94 7.36 -11.72 17.13
CA ASP A 94 8.25 -12.44 18.06
C ASP A 94 9.45 -11.59 18.48
N GLU A 95 9.78 -10.55 17.71
CA GLU A 95 10.89 -9.63 17.97
C GLU A 95 10.56 -8.21 17.43
N ASP A 96 11.39 -7.24 17.81
CA ASP A 96 11.33 -5.88 17.26
C ASP A 96 11.48 -5.86 15.74
N CYS A 97 10.60 -5.12 15.07
CA CYS A 97 10.60 -4.95 13.64
C CYS A 97 10.79 -3.47 13.23
N PRO A 98 11.95 -2.86 13.48
CA PRO A 98 12.16 -1.42 13.34
C PRO A 98 12.04 -0.95 11.88
N ALA A 99 12.25 -1.85 10.92
CA ALA A 99 12.22 -1.52 9.50
C ALA A 99 10.81 -1.19 8.96
N LEU A 100 9.75 -1.51 9.69
CA LEU A 100 8.37 -1.23 9.28
C LEU A 100 8.04 0.26 9.31
N ASP A 101 8.58 0.99 10.30
CA ASP A 101 8.31 2.42 10.49
C ASP A 101 9.05 3.31 9.49
N PHE A 102 10.19 2.85 8.98
CA PHE A 102 11.13 3.70 8.25
C PHE A 102 10.60 4.16 6.88
N TYR A 103 9.82 3.34 6.19
CA TYR A 103 9.30 3.65 4.84
C TYR A 103 7.77 3.71 4.77
N GLY A 104 7.10 3.72 5.91
CA GLY A 104 5.65 3.85 5.97
C GLY A 104 4.89 2.75 5.23
N GLY A 105 5.47 1.56 5.08
CA GLY A 105 4.80 0.48 4.39
C GLY A 105 5.51 -0.86 4.48
N PHE A 106 4.70 -1.90 4.39
CA PHE A 106 5.11 -3.29 4.36
C PHE A 106 4.26 -4.06 3.35
N TYR A 107 4.60 -5.31 3.12
CA TYR A 107 3.79 -6.23 2.32
C TYR A 107 3.63 -7.57 3.02
N LEU A 108 2.56 -8.26 2.64
CA LEU A 108 2.21 -9.57 3.16
C LEU A 108 2.30 -10.58 2.02
N GLN A 109 2.86 -11.76 2.31
CA GLN A 109 2.96 -12.90 1.41
C GLN A 109 2.36 -14.13 2.07
N PRO A 110 1.03 -14.22 2.20
CA PRO A 110 0.42 -15.40 2.78
C PRO A 110 0.61 -16.60 1.85
N GLN A 111 0.90 -17.76 2.40
CA GLN A 111 1.08 -19.01 1.63
C GLN A 111 -0.21 -19.50 0.99
N ASP A 112 -1.35 -19.11 1.56
CA ASP A 112 -2.69 -19.35 1.07
C ASP A 112 -3.54 -18.09 1.23
N GLU A 113 -4.85 -18.17 1.14
CA GLU A 113 -5.77 -17.04 1.33
C GLU A 113 -5.84 -16.52 2.78
N ARG A 114 -5.08 -17.10 3.69
CA ARG A 114 -5.11 -16.81 5.13
C ARG A 114 -3.73 -16.41 5.65
N LEU A 115 -3.71 -15.39 6.49
CA LEU A 115 -2.54 -14.97 7.23
C LEU A 115 -2.58 -15.60 8.62
N CYS A 116 -1.58 -16.43 8.95
CA CYS A 116 -1.57 -17.25 10.16
C CYS A 116 -0.38 -16.92 11.07
N ALA A 117 -0.62 -16.92 12.39
CA ALA A 117 0.42 -16.82 13.38
C ALA A 117 1.37 -18.05 13.32
N HIS A 118 2.64 -17.85 13.65
CA HIS A 118 3.74 -18.83 13.61
C HIS A 118 4.06 -19.40 12.22
N ARG A 119 3.39 -18.95 11.17
CA ARG A 119 3.61 -19.37 9.79
C ARG A 119 3.99 -18.23 8.88
N ASP A 120 3.28 -17.12 8.98
CA ASP A 120 3.41 -16.01 8.06
C ASP A 120 4.15 -14.83 8.73
N ALA A 121 4.75 -14.00 7.91
CA ALA A 121 5.52 -12.85 8.33
C ALA A 121 5.05 -11.56 7.63
N VAL A 122 5.36 -10.44 8.23
CA VAL A 122 5.26 -9.11 7.63
C VAL A 122 6.62 -8.76 7.06
N HIS A 123 6.67 -8.32 5.80
CA HIS A 123 7.91 -8.00 5.10
C HIS A 123 8.07 -6.50 4.93
N SER A 124 9.21 -5.97 5.33
CA SER A 124 9.54 -4.57 5.06
C SER A 124 10.03 -4.38 3.63
N ARG A 125 9.90 -3.17 3.09
CA ARG A 125 10.37 -2.85 1.74
C ARG A 125 11.88 -2.90 1.57
N ILE A 126 12.64 -2.88 2.65
CA ILE A 126 14.11 -2.93 2.64
C ILE A 126 14.67 -4.33 2.88
N GLY A 127 13.82 -5.36 2.87
CA GLY A 127 14.23 -6.76 2.92
C GLY A 127 14.20 -7.43 4.29
N GLY A 128 13.68 -6.77 5.34
CA GLY A 128 13.44 -7.41 6.64
C GLY A 128 12.10 -8.16 6.65
N SER A 129 12.00 -9.22 7.44
CA SER A 129 10.75 -9.94 7.71
C SER A 129 10.60 -10.20 9.20
N CYS A 130 9.36 -10.04 9.70
CA CYS A 130 9.03 -10.23 11.10
C CYS A 130 7.89 -11.24 11.20
N THR A 131 8.16 -12.37 11.86
CA THR A 131 7.19 -13.44 12.01
C THR A 131 6.06 -12.99 12.93
N ILE A 132 4.84 -13.32 12.56
CA ILE A 132 3.66 -13.05 13.38
C ILE A 132 3.61 -14.14 14.48
N GLU A 133 3.83 -13.74 15.73
CA GLU A 133 3.75 -14.65 16.86
C GLU A 133 2.29 -14.96 17.22
N ARG A 134 1.47 -13.90 17.31
CA ARG A 134 0.06 -14.07 17.69
C ARG A 134 -0.82 -12.95 17.17
N PHE A 135 -2.12 -13.25 17.09
CA PHE A 135 -3.15 -12.25 16.87
C PHE A 135 -3.92 -11.95 18.16
N LYS A 136 -4.22 -10.66 18.36
CA LYS A 136 -5.11 -10.17 19.41
C LYS A 136 -6.27 -9.43 18.77
N GLN A 137 -7.48 -9.62 19.28
CA GLN A 137 -8.62 -8.81 18.89
C GLN A 137 -8.66 -7.54 19.75
N LEU A 138 -8.72 -6.37 19.11
CA LEU A 138 -8.86 -5.10 19.79
C LEU A 138 -10.34 -4.71 19.91
N VAL A 139 -10.76 -4.45 21.13
CA VAL A 139 -12.13 -4.00 21.43
C VAL A 139 -12.05 -2.56 21.97
N PRO A 140 -12.78 -1.59 21.38
CA PRO A 140 -12.74 -0.22 21.85
C PRO A 140 -13.47 -0.11 23.21
N ARG A 141 -12.85 0.60 24.14
CA ARG A 141 -13.46 1.07 25.38
C ARG A 141 -13.44 2.59 25.39
N PHE A 142 -14.61 3.18 25.48
CA PHE A 142 -14.73 4.62 25.60
C PHE A 142 -14.48 5.03 27.06
N ARG A 143 -13.52 5.94 27.28
CA ARG A 143 -13.39 6.59 28.58
C ARG A 143 -14.58 7.50 28.80
N ARG A 144 -15.30 7.28 29.87
CA ARG A 144 -16.34 8.21 30.37
C ARG A 144 -15.70 9.32 31.17
#